data_42bcbd3bdea3a2f0115cc5567e54ab14
#
_entry.id   42bcbd3bdea3a2f0115cc5567e54ab14
#
_cell.length_a   1.000
_cell.length_b   1.000
_cell.length_c   1.000
_cell.angle_alpha   90.00
_cell.angle_beta   90.00
_cell.angle_gamma   90.00
#
_symmetry.space_group_name_H-M   'P 1'
#
loop_
_entity.id
_entity.type
_entity.pdbx_description
1 polymer ?
#
loop_
_entity_poly.entity_id
_entity_poly.type
_entity_poly.pdbx_seq_one_letter_code
_entity_poly.pdbx_strand_id
1 'polypeptide(L)'
;TSRGLGDVYKRQDTDSENKDSSDSSTTSVLLDTSKELTGIHHAEIEVKDYGTIDVELDADTAPITVTNFVKLAQEGFYDGLTFHRIMDGFMIQGGDPNGDGTGGSEENIKGEFSNNGVDNDISHTRGTISMARASDPDSASSQFFIVQADSTFLDGDYAGFGHVTEGMDIVDKICEDAKPTDDNGTIPSDQQPVIEKITITD
;
A
#
# COMPACT_ATOMS: atom_id res chain seq x y z
N THR A 1 40.91 11.12 51.33
CA THR A 1 40.46 9.77 51.12
C THR A 1 39.39 9.71 50.06
N SER A 2 39.81 9.40 48.83
CA SER A 2 38.96 9.15 47.72
C SER A 2 38.48 7.72 47.75
N ARG A 3 37.16 7.51 47.61
CA ARG A 3 36.61 6.23 47.27
C ARG A 3 36.14 6.26 45.85
N GLY A 4 36.84 5.57 44.99
CA GLY A 4 36.36 5.22 43.69
C GLY A 4 35.33 4.09 43.84
N LEU A 5 34.13 4.37 43.35
CA LEU A 5 33.12 3.33 43.16
C LEU A 5 33.24 2.82 41.74
N GLY A 6 33.82 1.66 41.64
CA GLY A 6 33.73 0.88 40.40
C GLY A 6 32.36 0.24 40.30
N ASP A 7 31.54 0.75 39.46
CA ASP A 7 30.31 0.07 39.10
C ASP A 7 30.66 -1.14 38.22
N VAL A 8 30.56 -2.30 38.81
CA VAL A 8 30.57 -3.55 38.07
C VAL A 8 29.18 -3.75 37.50
N TYR A 9 29.00 -3.45 36.21
CA TYR A 9 27.88 -3.94 35.47
C TYR A 9 28.00 -5.46 35.35
N LYS A 10 27.27 -6.18 36.17
CA LYS A 10 26.98 -7.58 35.91
C LYS A 10 26.01 -7.63 34.73
N ARG A 11 26.49 -8.02 33.57
CA ARG A 11 25.64 -8.58 32.55
C ARG A 11 25.05 -9.86 33.13
N GLN A 12 23.76 -9.83 33.37
CA GLN A 12 23.00 -11.07 33.46
C GLN A 12 22.77 -11.55 32.05
N ASP A 13 23.51 -12.56 31.68
CA ASP A 13 23.13 -13.42 30.57
C ASP A 13 21.87 -14.16 31.02
N THR A 14 20.73 -13.69 30.62
CA THR A 14 19.54 -14.50 30.68
C THR A 14 19.53 -15.34 29.43
N ASP A 15 19.89 -16.59 29.58
CA ASP A 15 19.51 -17.64 28.66
C ASP A 15 17.97 -17.64 28.56
N SER A 16 17.44 -16.94 27.57
CA SER A 16 16.07 -17.15 27.18
C SER A 16 16.03 -18.35 26.26
N GLU A 17 15.52 -19.43 26.77
CA GLU A 17 15.16 -20.60 26.00
C GLU A 17 14.27 -20.16 24.83
N ASN A 18 14.78 -20.39 23.64
CA ASN A 18 14.14 -20.19 22.39
C ASN A 18 12.88 -21.06 22.31
N LYS A 19 11.73 -20.52 22.64
CA LYS A 19 10.49 -21.12 22.20
C LYS A 19 10.31 -20.75 20.75
N ASP A 20 10.52 -21.71 19.90
CA ASP A 20 10.17 -21.72 18.51
C ASP A 20 8.66 -21.46 18.38
N SER A 21 8.30 -20.19 18.36
CA SER A 21 7.04 -19.76 17.79
C SER A 21 7.38 -19.28 16.40
N SER A 22 6.91 -20.00 15.41
CA SER A 22 6.94 -19.59 14.01
C SER A 22 6.05 -18.36 13.83
N ASP A 23 6.47 -17.27 14.42
CA ASP A 23 5.97 -15.95 14.08
C ASP A 23 6.83 -15.50 12.91
N SER A 24 6.24 -15.55 11.72
CA SER A 24 6.82 -14.91 10.56
C SER A 24 6.71 -13.40 10.80
N SER A 25 7.57 -12.90 11.68
CA SER A 25 7.69 -11.46 11.88
C SER A 25 8.25 -10.86 10.60
N THR A 26 7.37 -10.33 9.77
CA THR A 26 7.73 -9.51 8.63
C THR A 26 8.60 -8.38 9.14
N THR A 27 9.88 -8.38 8.74
CA THR A 27 10.79 -7.32 9.14
C THR A 27 10.42 -6.05 8.39
N SER A 28 9.91 -5.06 9.11
CA SER A 28 9.66 -3.74 8.54
C SER A 28 10.97 -2.98 8.33
N VAL A 29 11.05 -2.26 7.21
CA VAL A 29 12.16 -1.39 6.85
C VAL A 29 11.67 0.05 6.85
N LEU A 30 12.47 0.95 7.41
CA LEU A 30 12.21 2.39 7.39
C LEU A 30 13.07 3.04 6.29
N LEU A 31 12.42 3.52 5.24
CA LEU A 31 13.06 4.24 4.14
C LEU A 31 13.01 5.75 4.38
N ASP A 32 14.03 6.46 3.91
CA ASP A 32 14.06 7.93 3.93
C ASP A 32 13.21 8.49 2.79
N THR A 33 12.03 8.98 3.12
CA THR A 33 11.08 9.56 2.16
C THR A 33 11.19 11.08 2.03
N SER A 34 12.19 11.71 2.65
CA SER A 34 12.51 13.13 2.47
C SER A 34 13.08 13.41 1.07
N LYS A 35 13.50 12.37 0.37
CA LYS A 35 13.99 12.39 -1.01
C LYS A 35 13.18 11.41 -1.84
N GLU A 36 13.10 11.65 -3.14
CA GLU A 36 12.51 10.68 -4.05
C GLU A 36 13.27 9.35 -3.98
N LEU A 37 12.54 8.27 -3.74
CA LEU A 37 13.07 6.92 -3.79
C LEU A 37 13.44 6.54 -5.23
N THR A 38 14.36 5.62 -5.37
CA THR A 38 14.75 5.01 -6.64
C THR A 38 14.79 3.50 -6.47
N GLY A 39 14.81 2.77 -7.57
CA GLY A 39 14.87 1.32 -7.55
C GLY A 39 13.53 0.65 -7.26
N ILE A 40 13.62 -0.61 -6.91
CA ILE A 40 12.47 -1.46 -6.61
C ILE A 40 12.37 -1.65 -5.11
N HIS A 41 11.17 -1.43 -4.58
CA HIS A 41 10.83 -1.63 -3.17
C HIS A 41 9.69 -2.60 -3.03
N HIS A 42 9.45 -3.09 -1.82
CA HIS A 42 8.43 -4.10 -1.56
C HIS A 42 7.58 -3.69 -0.36
N ALA A 43 6.32 -4.05 -0.42
CA ALA A 43 5.37 -3.83 0.67
C ALA A 43 4.42 -5.01 0.82
N GLU A 44 3.88 -5.15 2.02
CA GLU A 44 2.82 -6.10 2.34
C GLU A 44 1.57 -5.33 2.76
N ILE A 45 0.45 -5.63 2.12
CA ILE A 45 -0.86 -5.10 2.47
C ILE A 45 -1.62 -6.20 3.20
N GLU A 46 -1.79 -6.05 4.51
CA GLU A 46 -2.53 -6.99 5.33
C GLU A 46 -4.01 -6.62 5.35
N VAL A 47 -4.85 -7.49 4.81
CA VAL A 47 -6.30 -7.29 4.76
C VAL A 47 -6.97 -8.23 5.76
N LYS A 48 -7.69 -7.65 6.71
CA LYS A 48 -8.38 -8.39 7.77
C LYS A 48 -9.30 -9.45 7.17
N ASP A 49 -9.23 -10.66 7.72
CA ASP A 49 -10.02 -11.84 7.33
C ASP A 49 -9.70 -12.42 5.94
N TYR A 50 -8.79 -11.81 5.20
CA TYR A 50 -8.41 -12.27 3.85
C TYR A 50 -6.96 -12.73 3.74
N GLY A 51 -6.02 -12.02 4.34
CA GLY A 51 -4.61 -12.32 4.30
C GLY A 51 -3.75 -11.17 3.78
N THR A 52 -2.56 -11.50 3.32
CA THR A 52 -1.54 -10.52 2.91
C THR A 52 -1.37 -10.51 1.40
N ILE A 53 -1.37 -9.30 0.83
CA ILE A 53 -1.08 -9.04 -0.57
C ILE A 53 0.32 -8.44 -0.64
N ASP A 54 1.24 -9.12 -1.32
CA ASP A 54 2.61 -8.66 -1.51
C ASP A 54 2.70 -7.86 -2.80
N VAL A 55 3.30 -6.68 -2.73
CA VAL A 55 3.47 -5.79 -3.88
C VAL A 55 4.91 -5.37 -4.07
N GLU A 56 5.31 -5.28 -5.32
CA GLU A 56 6.56 -4.68 -5.76
C GLU A 56 6.28 -3.26 -6.25
N LEU A 57 7.08 -2.30 -5.79
CA LEU A 57 6.92 -0.88 -6.08
C LEU A 57 8.09 -0.40 -6.94
N ASP A 58 7.78 0.24 -8.06
CA ASP A 58 8.76 0.70 -9.04
C ASP A 58 9.00 2.21 -8.91
N ALA A 59 9.99 2.59 -8.10
CA ALA A 59 10.38 3.97 -7.89
C ALA A 59 11.23 4.54 -9.03
N ASP A 60 11.71 3.72 -9.94
CA ASP A 60 12.38 4.23 -11.14
C ASP A 60 11.37 4.77 -12.16
N THR A 61 10.23 4.14 -12.29
CA THR A 61 9.15 4.57 -13.19
C THR A 61 8.27 5.64 -12.57
N ALA A 62 7.90 5.49 -11.30
CA ALA A 62 6.99 6.41 -10.59
C ALA A 62 7.57 6.83 -9.23
N PRO A 63 8.67 7.61 -9.22
CA PRO A 63 9.38 7.95 -7.99
C PRO A 63 8.54 8.77 -6.99
N ILE A 64 7.78 9.76 -7.46
CA ILE A 64 6.94 10.60 -6.61
C ILE A 64 5.81 9.76 -6.00
N THR A 65 5.16 8.93 -6.80
CA THR A 65 4.06 8.06 -6.37
C THR A 65 4.52 7.03 -5.34
N VAL A 66 5.62 6.33 -5.62
CA VAL A 66 6.17 5.33 -4.69
C VAL A 66 6.63 5.98 -3.39
N THR A 67 7.33 7.11 -3.46
CA THR A 67 7.80 7.84 -2.27
C THR A 67 6.62 8.25 -1.39
N ASN A 68 5.56 8.79 -1.98
CA ASN A 68 4.35 9.16 -1.25
C ASN A 68 3.66 7.95 -0.61
N PHE A 69 3.50 6.86 -1.36
CA PHE A 69 2.89 5.62 -0.84
C PHE A 69 3.71 5.05 0.33
N VAL A 70 5.01 4.96 0.20
CA VAL A 70 5.92 4.49 1.26
C VAL A 70 5.84 5.39 2.50
N LYS A 71 5.89 6.70 2.32
CA LYS A 71 5.74 7.67 3.39
C LYS A 71 4.45 7.45 4.18
N LEU A 72 3.33 7.38 3.49
CA LEU A 72 2.02 7.17 4.12
C LEU A 72 1.96 5.81 4.84
N ALA A 73 2.48 4.75 4.24
CA ALA A 73 2.52 3.42 4.84
C ALA A 73 3.36 3.42 6.14
N GLN A 74 4.53 4.03 6.11
CA GLN A 74 5.42 4.11 7.27
C GLN A 74 4.87 4.98 8.40
N GLU A 75 4.08 5.99 8.09
CA GLU A 75 3.39 6.83 9.06
C GLU A 75 2.14 6.16 9.67
N GLY A 76 1.77 4.97 9.19
CA GLY A 76 0.56 4.28 9.62
C GLY A 76 -0.74 4.89 9.08
N PHE A 77 -0.66 5.70 8.02
CA PHE A 77 -1.82 6.37 7.45
C PHE A 77 -2.90 5.39 6.98
N TYR A 78 -2.48 4.26 6.40
CA TYR A 78 -3.39 3.25 5.86
C TYR A 78 -3.97 2.31 6.92
N ASP A 79 -3.47 2.33 8.16
CA ASP A 79 -3.92 1.43 9.21
C ASP A 79 -5.40 1.67 9.52
N GLY A 80 -6.22 0.64 9.36
CA GLY A 80 -7.66 0.70 9.59
C GLY A 80 -8.49 1.31 8.45
N LEU A 81 -7.88 1.77 7.38
CA LEU A 81 -8.59 2.21 6.18
C LEU A 81 -9.15 1.01 5.41
N THR A 82 -10.00 1.25 4.43
CA THR A 82 -10.79 0.19 3.79
C THR A 82 -10.69 0.23 2.28
N PHE A 83 -11.13 -0.86 1.65
CA PHE A 83 -11.48 -0.88 0.24
C PHE A 83 -12.96 -0.53 0.11
N HIS A 84 -13.24 0.70 -0.26
CA HIS A 84 -14.60 1.27 -0.32
C HIS A 84 -15.28 1.12 -1.68
N ARG A 85 -14.52 0.77 -2.72
CA ARG A 85 -15.00 0.57 -4.07
C ARG A 85 -14.41 -0.70 -4.67
N ILE A 86 -15.27 -1.63 -5.04
CA ILE A 86 -14.88 -2.93 -5.55
C ILE A 86 -15.76 -3.28 -6.74
N MET A 87 -15.14 -3.58 -7.87
CA MET A 87 -15.81 -4.04 -9.07
C MET A 87 -15.18 -5.34 -9.52
N ASP A 88 -15.92 -6.46 -9.36
CA ASP A 88 -15.48 -7.76 -9.83
C ASP A 88 -15.28 -7.72 -11.35
N GLY A 89 -14.15 -8.24 -11.80
CA GLY A 89 -13.73 -8.14 -13.20
C GLY A 89 -13.03 -6.83 -13.55
N PHE A 90 -12.74 -5.97 -12.57
CA PHE A 90 -12.06 -4.71 -12.78
C PHE A 90 -10.97 -4.44 -11.72
N MET A 91 -11.34 -3.96 -10.53
CA MET A 91 -10.35 -3.53 -9.53
C MET A 91 -10.94 -3.47 -8.11
N ILE A 92 -10.04 -3.37 -7.12
CA ILE A 92 -10.37 -2.96 -5.75
C ILE A 92 -9.67 -1.64 -5.45
N GLN A 93 -10.40 -0.67 -4.90
CA GLN A 93 -9.91 0.68 -4.59
C GLN A 93 -10.09 0.98 -3.12
N GLY A 94 -9.06 1.51 -2.49
CA GLY A 94 -9.08 1.86 -1.08
C GLY A 94 -8.09 2.97 -0.73
N GLY A 95 -7.86 3.14 0.58
CA GLY A 95 -6.93 4.13 1.10
C GLY A 95 -7.53 5.53 1.29
N ASP A 96 -8.85 5.61 1.38
CA ASP A 96 -9.56 6.85 1.69
C ASP A 96 -9.90 6.90 3.19
N PRO A 97 -9.43 7.91 3.96
CA PRO A 97 -9.79 8.04 5.36
C PRO A 97 -11.29 8.25 5.60
N ASN A 98 -12.03 8.75 4.62
CA ASN A 98 -13.49 8.88 4.70
C ASN A 98 -14.24 7.61 4.28
N GLY A 99 -13.58 6.68 3.58
CA GLY A 99 -14.17 5.42 3.15
C GLY A 99 -15.31 5.54 2.13
N ASP A 100 -15.36 6.63 1.36
CA ASP A 100 -16.42 6.92 0.41
C ASP A 100 -15.94 7.50 -0.95
N GLY A 101 -14.65 7.64 -1.11
CA GLY A 101 -14.02 8.18 -2.32
C GLY A 101 -13.75 9.68 -2.29
N THR A 102 -14.17 10.39 -1.24
CA THR A 102 -14.07 11.86 -1.17
C THR A 102 -12.80 12.37 -0.48
N GLY A 103 -12.12 11.51 0.30
CA GLY A 103 -10.99 11.91 1.11
C GLY A 103 -9.64 11.51 0.54
N GLY A 104 -8.61 11.92 1.25
CA GLY A 104 -7.22 11.64 0.92
C GLY A 104 -6.27 12.11 2.00
N SER A 105 -4.99 12.04 1.71
CA SER A 105 -3.94 12.61 2.55
C SER A 105 -3.80 14.12 2.32
N GLU A 106 -3.01 14.79 3.16
CA GLU A 106 -2.89 16.26 3.14
C GLU A 106 -2.30 16.82 1.85
N GLU A 107 -1.40 16.08 1.21
CA GLU A 107 -0.68 16.53 0.02
C GLU A 107 -1.12 15.78 -1.22
N ASN A 108 -1.47 16.54 -2.27
CA ASN A 108 -1.63 15.99 -3.60
C ASN A 108 -0.26 15.83 -4.26
N ILE A 109 -0.13 14.84 -5.13
CA ILE A 109 1.09 14.56 -5.87
C ILE A 109 0.88 14.73 -7.37
N LYS A 110 1.97 15.01 -8.08
CA LYS A 110 1.98 15.04 -9.53
C LYS A 110 1.56 13.67 -10.08
N GLY A 111 0.66 13.64 -11.04
CA GLY A 111 0.28 12.44 -11.77
C GLY A 111 1.39 11.98 -12.70
N GLU A 112 2.00 10.83 -12.37
CA GLU A 112 3.11 10.26 -13.14
C GLU A 112 2.57 9.30 -14.21
N PHE A 113 2.00 9.86 -15.26
CA PHE A 113 1.49 9.12 -16.41
C PHE A 113 1.70 9.89 -17.72
N SER A 114 1.70 9.20 -18.85
CA SER A 114 2.14 9.75 -20.13
C SER A 114 1.33 10.95 -20.60
N ASN A 115 0.02 10.97 -20.40
CA ASN A 115 -0.84 12.10 -20.76
C ASN A 115 -0.66 13.31 -19.83
N ASN A 116 0.15 13.21 -18.80
CA ASN A 116 0.58 14.30 -17.93
C ASN A 116 2.09 14.61 -18.08
N GLY A 117 2.70 14.17 -19.16
CA GLY A 117 4.09 14.49 -19.51
C GLY A 117 5.16 13.68 -18.76
N VAL A 118 4.80 12.57 -18.14
CA VAL A 118 5.73 11.68 -17.46
C VAL A 118 5.77 10.33 -18.17
N ASP A 119 6.95 9.88 -18.51
CA ASP A 119 7.13 8.54 -19.09
C ASP A 119 6.78 7.48 -18.05
N ASN A 120 5.71 6.76 -18.27
CA ASN A 120 5.29 5.64 -17.46
C ASN A 120 4.63 4.60 -18.37
N ASP A 121 5.32 3.49 -18.58
CA ASP A 121 4.90 2.40 -19.45
C ASP A 121 4.27 1.22 -18.69
N ILE A 122 4.04 1.36 -17.39
CA ILE A 122 3.33 0.36 -16.61
C ILE A 122 1.90 0.26 -17.10
N SER A 123 1.57 -0.87 -17.71
CA SER A 123 0.22 -1.14 -18.19
C SER A 123 -0.68 -1.64 -17.05
N HIS A 124 -1.95 -1.26 -17.10
CA HIS A 124 -2.95 -1.67 -16.12
C HIS A 124 -3.46 -3.08 -16.41
N THR A 125 -2.56 -4.04 -16.32
CA THR A 125 -2.86 -5.46 -16.41
C THR A 125 -3.18 -6.04 -15.03
N ARG A 126 -3.68 -7.28 -15.00
CA ARG A 126 -3.97 -7.97 -13.74
C ARG A 126 -2.79 -7.89 -12.78
N GLY A 127 -3.02 -7.40 -11.58
CA GLY A 127 -2.03 -7.25 -10.52
C GLY A 127 -1.37 -5.88 -10.42
N THR A 128 -1.57 -4.98 -11.37
CA THR A 128 -1.02 -3.62 -11.28
C THR A 128 -1.62 -2.84 -10.13
N ILE A 129 -0.78 -2.17 -9.35
CA ILE A 129 -1.20 -1.17 -8.36
C ILE A 129 -1.00 0.22 -8.95
N SER A 130 -2.01 1.08 -8.81
CA SER A 130 -2.07 2.39 -9.44
C SER A 130 -2.79 3.40 -8.53
N MET A 131 -2.57 4.70 -8.77
CA MET A 131 -3.20 5.75 -7.98
C MET A 131 -4.55 6.15 -8.54
N ALA A 132 -5.56 6.17 -7.68
CA ALA A 132 -6.82 6.83 -7.96
C ALA A 132 -6.66 8.35 -7.88
N ARG A 133 -7.47 9.08 -8.62
CA ARG A 133 -7.45 10.54 -8.66
C ARG A 133 -8.82 11.11 -9.06
N ALA A 134 -9.00 12.40 -8.83
CA ALA A 134 -10.11 13.15 -9.40
C ALA A 134 -9.80 13.54 -10.86
N SER A 135 -10.58 14.43 -11.46
CA SER A 135 -10.37 14.86 -12.85
C SER A 135 -9.08 15.63 -13.07
N ASP A 136 -8.59 16.36 -12.06
CA ASP A 136 -7.28 17.01 -12.13
C ASP A 136 -6.17 15.96 -12.18
N PRO A 137 -5.25 16.00 -13.15
CA PRO A 137 -4.15 15.06 -13.25
C PRO A 137 -3.24 15.00 -12.01
N ASP A 138 -3.16 16.09 -11.26
CA ASP A 138 -2.31 16.24 -10.08
C ASP A 138 -3.12 16.18 -8.77
N SER A 139 -4.23 15.46 -8.76
CA SER A 139 -5.14 15.35 -7.61
C SER A 139 -5.00 14.07 -6.79
N ALA A 140 -4.14 13.15 -7.17
CA ALA A 140 -3.89 11.94 -6.38
C ALA A 140 -3.25 12.28 -5.03
N SER A 141 -3.60 11.55 -4.00
CA SER A 141 -2.99 11.70 -2.67
C SER A 141 -2.76 10.36 -1.97
N SER A 142 -3.80 9.68 -1.50
CA SER A 142 -3.67 8.40 -0.77
C SER A 142 -4.43 7.25 -1.40
N GLN A 143 -5.51 7.50 -2.12
CA GLN A 143 -6.32 6.42 -2.67
C GLN A 143 -5.58 5.70 -3.80
N PHE A 144 -5.60 4.37 -3.74
CA PHE A 144 -4.98 3.50 -4.73
C PHE A 144 -5.95 2.38 -5.12
N PHE A 145 -5.65 1.72 -6.23
CA PHE A 145 -6.40 0.54 -6.64
C PHE A 145 -5.48 -0.57 -7.13
N ILE A 146 -5.95 -1.78 -7.00
CA ILE A 146 -5.29 -2.99 -7.53
C ILE A 146 -6.17 -3.56 -8.64
N VAL A 147 -5.60 -3.70 -9.80
CA VAL A 147 -6.29 -4.21 -11.00
C VAL A 147 -6.50 -5.71 -10.86
N GLN A 148 -7.75 -6.16 -10.93
CA GLN A 148 -8.08 -7.58 -10.91
C GLN A 148 -8.03 -8.19 -12.31
N ALA A 149 -8.60 -7.51 -13.29
CA ALA A 149 -8.61 -7.95 -14.68
C ALA A 149 -8.04 -6.85 -15.59
N ASP A 150 -7.36 -7.24 -16.66
CA ASP A 150 -6.71 -6.34 -17.59
C ASP A 150 -7.60 -5.14 -17.97
N SER A 151 -7.10 -3.94 -17.72
CA SER A 151 -7.81 -2.67 -17.85
C SER A 151 -6.95 -1.65 -18.58
N THR A 152 -6.45 -2.02 -19.74
CA THR A 152 -5.48 -1.22 -20.53
C THR A 152 -6.05 0.12 -21.01
N PHE A 153 -7.36 0.32 -20.94
CA PHE A 153 -8.00 1.61 -21.20
C PHE A 153 -7.59 2.70 -20.19
N LEU A 154 -6.99 2.32 -19.05
CA LEU A 154 -6.46 3.25 -18.05
C LEU A 154 -5.03 3.72 -18.37
N ASP A 155 -4.34 3.05 -19.27
CA ASP A 155 -2.94 3.35 -19.58
C ASP A 155 -2.81 4.78 -20.12
N GLY A 156 -1.81 5.48 -19.63
CA GLY A 156 -1.56 6.88 -19.99
C GLY A 156 -2.33 7.92 -19.18
N ASP A 157 -3.34 7.53 -18.40
CA ASP A 157 -4.19 8.43 -17.62
C ASP A 157 -4.12 8.23 -16.11
N TYR A 158 -3.48 7.17 -15.66
CA TYR A 158 -3.30 6.85 -14.24
C TYR A 158 -1.87 6.39 -13.97
N ALA A 159 -1.37 6.73 -12.79
CA ALA A 159 0.00 6.43 -12.37
C ALA A 159 0.09 5.00 -11.82
N GLY A 160 0.31 4.02 -12.69
CA GLY A 160 0.76 2.71 -12.28
C GLY A 160 2.13 2.80 -11.60
N PHE A 161 2.30 2.16 -10.44
CA PHE A 161 3.55 2.29 -9.68
C PHE A 161 4.10 0.97 -9.15
N GLY A 162 3.51 -0.14 -9.53
CA GLY A 162 3.99 -1.47 -9.15
C GLY A 162 3.02 -2.56 -9.52
N HIS A 163 3.26 -3.74 -8.97
CA HIS A 163 2.39 -4.90 -9.21
C HIS A 163 2.42 -5.87 -8.03
N VAL A 164 1.35 -6.63 -7.92
CA VAL A 164 1.22 -7.72 -6.94
C VAL A 164 2.13 -8.87 -7.35
N THR A 165 2.96 -9.32 -6.41
CA THR A 165 3.83 -10.50 -6.59
C THR A 165 3.21 -11.76 -6.01
N GLU A 166 2.49 -11.65 -4.91
CA GLU A 166 1.72 -12.72 -4.29
C GLU A 166 0.43 -12.17 -3.69
N GLY A 167 -0.65 -12.94 -3.75
CA GLY A 167 -1.92 -12.58 -3.12
C GLY A 167 -3.01 -12.15 -4.09
N MET A 168 -2.89 -12.38 -5.40
CA MET A 168 -3.99 -12.11 -6.33
C MET A 168 -5.22 -12.98 -6.07
N ASP A 169 -5.06 -14.17 -5.49
CA ASP A 169 -6.17 -14.98 -4.98
C ASP A 169 -6.96 -14.27 -3.89
N ILE A 170 -6.30 -13.47 -3.05
CA ILE A 170 -6.93 -12.61 -2.04
C ILE A 170 -7.73 -11.50 -2.71
N VAL A 171 -7.17 -10.84 -3.72
CA VAL A 171 -7.89 -9.81 -4.50
C VAL A 171 -9.14 -10.42 -5.16
N ASP A 172 -9.01 -11.61 -5.76
CA ASP A 172 -10.12 -12.32 -6.36
C ASP A 172 -11.22 -12.64 -5.33
N LYS A 173 -10.84 -13.08 -4.13
CA LYS A 173 -11.79 -13.39 -3.06
C LYS A 173 -12.52 -12.15 -2.56
N ILE A 174 -11.83 -11.05 -2.42
CA ILE A 174 -12.42 -9.75 -2.08
C ILE A 174 -13.45 -9.34 -3.13
N CYS A 175 -13.13 -9.48 -4.40
CA CYS A 175 -14.06 -9.20 -5.50
C CYS A 175 -15.27 -10.14 -5.52
N GLU A 176 -15.06 -11.43 -5.26
CA GLU A 176 -16.11 -12.43 -5.20
C GLU A 176 -17.10 -12.17 -4.06
N ASP A 177 -16.59 -11.76 -2.89
CA ASP A 177 -17.41 -11.49 -1.70
C ASP A 177 -18.11 -10.13 -1.74
N ALA A 178 -17.65 -9.21 -2.58
CA ALA A 178 -18.17 -7.85 -2.64
C ALA A 178 -19.64 -7.81 -3.06
N LYS A 179 -20.43 -6.98 -2.41
CA LYS A 179 -21.84 -6.71 -2.74
C LYS A 179 -22.06 -5.20 -2.91
N PRO A 180 -21.62 -4.65 -4.07
CA PRO A 180 -21.81 -3.23 -4.33
C PRO A 180 -23.28 -2.85 -4.35
N THR A 181 -23.58 -1.62 -3.92
CA THR A 181 -24.94 -1.07 -3.89
C THR A 181 -25.30 -0.30 -5.15
N ASP A 182 -24.33 -0.08 -6.05
CA ASP A 182 -24.52 0.62 -7.33
C ASP A 182 -23.57 0.07 -8.41
N ASP A 183 -23.70 0.59 -9.61
CA ASP A 183 -22.87 0.19 -10.75
C ASP A 183 -21.43 0.77 -10.67
N ASN A 184 -21.17 1.66 -9.73
CA ASN A 184 -19.83 2.23 -9.49
C ASN A 184 -18.97 1.36 -8.55
N GLY A 185 -19.51 0.31 -7.98
CA GLY A 185 -18.80 -0.56 -7.06
C GLY A 185 -18.78 -0.10 -5.62
N THR A 186 -19.68 0.80 -5.22
CA THR A 186 -19.75 1.33 -3.86
C THR A 186 -20.07 0.23 -2.85
N ILE A 187 -19.21 0.07 -1.84
CA ILE A 187 -19.38 -0.89 -0.77
C ILE A 187 -19.85 -0.18 0.50
N PRO A 188 -20.95 -0.63 1.14
CA PRO A 188 -21.37 -0.09 2.41
C PRO A 188 -20.27 -0.16 3.48
N SER A 189 -20.17 0.83 4.34
CA SER A 189 -19.06 0.97 5.30
C SER A 189 -18.86 -0.25 6.20
N ASP A 190 -19.95 -0.91 6.60
CA ASP A 190 -19.93 -2.11 7.45
C ASP A 190 -19.50 -3.39 6.70
N GLN A 191 -19.38 -3.33 5.40
CA GLN A 191 -18.98 -4.46 4.53
C GLN A 191 -17.64 -4.24 3.82
N GLN A 192 -16.98 -3.13 4.07
CA GLN A 192 -15.70 -2.81 3.44
C GLN A 192 -14.57 -3.64 4.05
N PRO A 193 -13.77 -4.34 3.22
CA PRO A 193 -12.56 -5.01 3.70
C PRO A 193 -11.61 -3.99 4.33
N VAL A 194 -11.03 -4.34 5.49
CA VAL A 194 -10.16 -3.46 6.27
C VAL A 194 -8.70 -3.74 6.00
N ILE A 195 -7.96 -2.70 5.66
CA ILE A 195 -6.50 -2.74 5.64
C ILE A 195 -6.03 -2.63 7.08
N GLU A 196 -5.50 -3.72 7.64
CA GLU A 196 -4.95 -3.69 9.00
C GLU A 196 -3.68 -2.85 9.02
N LYS A 197 -2.83 -3.05 8.02
CA LYS A 197 -1.52 -2.42 7.93
C LYS A 197 -0.93 -2.56 6.54
N ILE A 198 -0.13 -1.57 6.13
CA ILE A 198 0.79 -1.68 5.00
C ILE A 198 2.21 -1.55 5.53
N THR A 199 3.01 -2.57 5.34
CA THR A 199 4.39 -2.67 5.84
C THR A 199 5.37 -2.63 4.68
N ILE A 200 6.36 -1.76 4.75
CA ILE A 200 7.48 -1.75 3.79
C ILE A 200 8.51 -2.79 4.24
N THR A 201 8.85 -3.70 3.36
CA THR A 201 9.65 -4.89 3.70
C THR A 201 11.05 -4.90 3.10
N ASP A 202 11.28 -4.03 2.22
CA ASP A 202 12.45 -4.02 1.43
C ASP A 202 13.76 -4.37 1.74
#